data_dcd53a34ea386fc75487bc05c1916436
#
_entry.id   dcd53a34ea386fc75487bc05c1916436
#
_cell.length_a   1.000
_cell.length_b   1.000
_cell.length_c   1.000
_cell.angle_alpha   90.00
_cell.angle_beta   90.00
_cell.angle_gamma   90.00
#
_symmetry.space_group_name_H-M   'P 1'
#
loop_
_entity.id
_entity.type
_entity.pdbx_description
1 polymer ?
#
loop_
_entity_poly.entity_id
_entity_poly.type
_entity_poly.pdbx_seq_one_letter_code
_entity_poly.pdbx_strand_id
1 'polypeptide(L)'
;MNFSIIIPTFNSADTIQKNLDSIMLQSFEDYQLVVIDNNSMDKTIDIIKKNNFKNIKFLIEKDNGIFDAINKGIKISDNEFISILHSDDFYNDKDVLQNVFNAFEEDYSKDIVYGDLIYVKKENINSNVRYWRPGPFIKNSFFKGWHPPHPSFFVKKKLFKKFGYYDYKIGNSADVELMYRYMEINNIKSKYINKTLVKMRYGGASNKSFLSICKQNIQVLRSLKIHKNFFKIIIFFIYKFVDRLKQFVIT
;
A
#
# COMPACT_ATOMS: atom_id res chain seq x y z
N MET A 1 20.07 -7.24 -4.14
CA MET A 1 18.68 -7.25 -3.61
C MET A 1 17.96 -6.00 -4.07
N ASN A 2 16.88 -6.14 -4.83
CA ASN A 2 16.36 -5.03 -5.60
C ASN A 2 14.85 -4.94 -5.40
N PHE A 3 14.28 -3.75 -5.64
CA PHE A 3 12.85 -3.50 -5.55
C PHE A 3 12.15 -3.69 -6.89
N SER A 4 10.96 -4.29 -6.90
CA SER A 4 9.97 -4.10 -7.93
C SER A 4 8.86 -3.17 -7.41
N ILE A 5 8.73 -2.00 -8.03
CA ILE A 5 7.70 -1.01 -7.71
C ILE A 5 6.53 -1.26 -8.65
N ILE A 6 5.43 -1.74 -8.12
CA ILE A 6 4.23 -2.08 -8.88
C ILE A 6 3.28 -0.89 -8.86
N ILE A 7 2.91 -0.40 -10.04
CA ILE A 7 1.98 0.70 -10.22
C ILE A 7 0.75 0.19 -10.99
N PRO A 8 -0.36 -0.10 -10.30
CA PRO A 8 -1.63 -0.31 -10.96
C PRO A 8 -2.17 1.02 -11.47
N THR A 9 -2.54 1.10 -12.74
CA THR A 9 -3.02 2.32 -13.40
C THR A 9 -4.34 2.13 -14.13
N PHE A 10 -5.19 3.14 -14.09
CA PHE A 10 -6.37 3.26 -14.92
C PHE A 10 -6.79 4.73 -15.02
N ASN A 11 -6.69 5.33 -16.21
CA ASN A 11 -7.02 6.73 -16.48
C ASN A 11 -6.43 7.69 -15.42
N SER A 12 -5.11 7.65 -15.28
CA SER A 12 -4.35 8.34 -14.21
C SER A 12 -3.51 9.51 -14.73
N ALA A 13 -3.79 10.05 -15.92
CA ALA A 13 -2.98 11.09 -16.57
C ALA A 13 -2.75 12.32 -15.67
N ASP A 14 -3.73 12.69 -14.83
CA ASP A 14 -3.64 13.87 -13.95
C ASP A 14 -2.69 13.67 -12.75
N THR A 15 -2.35 12.43 -12.40
CA THR A 15 -1.63 12.13 -11.15
C THR A 15 -0.33 11.40 -11.36
N ILE A 16 -0.23 10.60 -12.41
CA ILE A 16 0.86 9.66 -12.65
C ILE A 16 2.24 10.34 -12.76
N GLN A 17 2.34 11.55 -13.34
CA GLN A 17 3.62 12.23 -13.46
C GLN A 17 4.28 12.45 -12.09
N LYS A 18 3.52 12.91 -11.08
CA LYS A 18 4.04 13.12 -9.73
C LYS A 18 4.49 11.82 -9.05
N ASN A 19 3.77 10.73 -9.31
CA ASN A 19 4.16 9.40 -8.86
C ASN A 19 5.53 9.02 -9.44
N LEU A 20 5.70 9.12 -10.77
CA LEU A 20 6.94 8.80 -11.49
C LEU A 20 8.11 9.70 -11.05
N ASP A 21 7.89 11.01 -10.89
CA ASP A 21 8.91 11.94 -10.40
C ASP A 21 9.46 11.50 -9.04
N SER A 22 8.58 11.06 -8.14
CA SER A 22 8.99 10.61 -6.79
C SER A 22 9.81 9.31 -6.82
N ILE A 23 9.59 8.46 -7.82
CA ILE A 23 10.37 7.24 -8.04
C ILE A 23 11.74 7.59 -8.65
N MET A 24 11.77 8.46 -9.66
CA MET A 24 13.03 8.88 -10.30
C MET A 24 13.96 9.62 -9.34
N LEU A 25 13.42 10.29 -8.33
CA LEU A 25 14.19 11.01 -7.31
C LEU A 25 14.80 10.09 -6.24
N GLN A 26 14.51 8.78 -6.24
CA GLN A 26 15.05 7.89 -5.21
C GLN A 26 16.57 7.76 -5.30
N SER A 27 17.24 7.88 -4.14
CA SER A 27 18.69 7.70 -4.01
C SER A 27 19.13 6.24 -4.19
N PHE A 28 18.22 5.30 -3.97
CA PHE A 28 18.41 3.88 -4.26
C PHE A 28 17.99 3.59 -5.70
N GLU A 29 18.98 3.33 -6.57
CA GLU A 29 18.74 3.22 -8.03
C GLU A 29 18.40 1.81 -8.52
N ASP A 30 18.62 0.77 -7.69
CA ASP A 30 18.45 -0.62 -8.12
C ASP A 30 17.00 -1.09 -7.95
N TYR A 31 16.13 -0.56 -8.82
CA TYR A 31 14.72 -0.93 -8.86
C TYR A 31 14.22 -1.21 -10.27
N GLN A 32 13.17 -2.00 -10.35
CA GLN A 32 12.37 -2.25 -11.55
C GLN A 32 11.01 -1.58 -11.39
N LEU A 33 10.56 -0.84 -12.38
CA LEU A 33 9.19 -0.36 -12.46
C LEU A 33 8.32 -1.41 -13.14
N VAL A 34 7.17 -1.74 -12.55
CA VAL A 34 6.20 -2.70 -13.11
C VAL A 34 4.85 -2.02 -13.20
N VAL A 35 4.45 -1.63 -14.39
CA VAL A 35 3.19 -0.94 -14.67
C VAL A 35 2.14 -1.94 -15.13
N ILE A 36 1.01 -1.96 -14.45
CA ILE A 36 -0.16 -2.78 -14.84
C ILE A 36 -1.30 -1.82 -15.14
N ASP A 37 -1.62 -1.71 -16.41
CA ASP A 37 -2.62 -0.75 -16.90
C ASP A 37 -3.90 -1.46 -17.35
N ASN A 38 -5.03 -1.01 -16.81
CA ASN A 38 -6.36 -1.56 -17.13
C ASN A 38 -6.95 -0.92 -18.41
N ASN A 39 -6.18 -0.92 -19.51
CA ASN A 39 -6.58 -0.32 -20.79
C ASN A 39 -6.99 1.16 -20.64
N SER A 40 -6.11 2.00 -20.11
CA SER A 40 -6.33 3.45 -20.05
C SER A 40 -6.59 4.05 -21.41
N MET A 41 -7.58 4.95 -21.49
CA MET A 41 -7.96 5.66 -22.73
C MET A 41 -7.49 7.11 -22.73
N ASP A 42 -6.90 7.58 -21.65
CA ASP A 42 -6.30 8.90 -21.52
C ASP A 42 -4.79 8.87 -21.82
N LYS A 43 -4.08 9.95 -21.51
CA LYS A 43 -2.65 10.08 -21.74
C LYS A 43 -1.75 9.31 -20.76
N THR A 44 -2.31 8.45 -19.88
CA THR A 44 -1.54 7.74 -18.83
C THR A 44 -0.33 7.02 -19.40
N ILE A 45 -0.52 6.17 -20.41
CA ILE A 45 0.57 5.36 -21.00
C ILE A 45 1.61 6.22 -21.71
N ASP A 46 1.17 7.28 -22.42
CA ASP A 46 2.08 8.20 -23.11
C ASP A 46 2.99 8.93 -22.11
N ILE A 47 2.42 9.37 -20.98
CA ILE A 47 3.18 10.02 -19.90
C ILE A 47 4.23 9.05 -19.36
N ILE A 48 3.85 7.81 -19.05
CA ILE A 48 4.79 6.83 -18.48
C ILE A 48 5.94 6.53 -19.45
N LYS A 49 5.63 6.32 -20.74
CA LYS A 49 6.64 6.02 -21.77
C LYS A 49 7.63 7.17 -21.99
N LYS A 50 7.20 8.41 -21.83
CA LYS A 50 8.07 9.60 -21.97
C LYS A 50 9.16 9.70 -20.90
N ASN A 51 8.97 9.08 -19.74
CA ASN A 51 9.88 9.19 -18.59
C ASN A 51 11.13 8.28 -18.69
N ASN A 52 11.28 7.47 -19.74
CA ASN A 52 12.50 6.70 -20.08
C ASN A 52 13.13 5.91 -18.91
N PHE A 53 12.32 5.20 -18.12
CA PHE A 53 12.84 4.32 -17.07
C PHE A 53 13.74 3.21 -17.66
N LYS A 54 14.93 3.02 -17.10
CA LYS A 54 15.91 2.02 -17.58
C LYS A 54 15.40 0.57 -17.47
N ASN A 55 14.67 0.27 -16.41
CA ASN A 55 14.16 -1.07 -16.12
C ASN A 55 12.66 -1.01 -15.84
N ILE A 56 11.87 -1.14 -16.91
CA ILE A 56 10.41 -1.07 -16.84
C ILE A 56 9.76 -2.28 -17.52
N LYS A 57 8.74 -2.83 -16.87
CA LYS A 57 7.81 -3.81 -17.44
C LYS A 57 6.42 -3.22 -17.55
N PHE A 58 5.77 -3.47 -18.66
CA PHE A 58 4.38 -3.10 -18.91
C PHE A 58 3.53 -4.34 -19.12
N LEU A 59 2.34 -4.31 -18.53
CA LEU A 59 1.25 -5.21 -18.87
C LEU A 59 -0.01 -4.36 -19.04
N ILE A 60 -0.52 -4.28 -20.28
CA ILE A 60 -1.73 -3.52 -20.61
C ILE A 60 -2.82 -4.53 -20.92
N GLU A 61 -3.70 -4.76 -19.98
CA GLU A 61 -4.81 -5.69 -20.12
C GLU A 61 -5.89 -5.41 -19.07
N LYS A 62 -7.12 -5.80 -19.40
CA LYS A 62 -8.26 -5.68 -18.46
C LYS A 62 -8.00 -6.46 -17.18
N ASP A 63 -8.32 -5.86 -16.06
CA ASP A 63 -8.28 -6.48 -14.73
C ASP A 63 -9.67 -6.57 -14.06
N ASN A 64 -9.74 -7.35 -12.97
CA ASN A 64 -10.91 -7.50 -12.12
C ASN A 64 -10.83 -6.59 -10.87
N GLY A 65 -10.20 -5.45 -10.99
CA GLY A 65 -9.95 -4.47 -9.93
C GLY A 65 -8.51 -4.42 -9.50
N ILE A 66 -8.19 -3.40 -8.69
CA ILE A 66 -6.83 -2.99 -8.35
C ILE A 66 -5.95 -4.13 -7.80
N PHE A 67 -6.51 -5.03 -6.98
CA PHE A 67 -5.76 -6.15 -6.40
C PHE A 67 -5.48 -7.28 -7.40
N ASP A 68 -6.29 -7.42 -8.46
CA ASP A 68 -5.98 -8.29 -9.58
C ASP A 68 -4.80 -7.73 -10.38
N ALA A 69 -4.81 -6.42 -10.68
CA ALA A 69 -3.69 -5.74 -11.30
C ALA A 69 -2.39 -5.89 -10.48
N ILE A 70 -2.45 -5.66 -9.16
CA ILE A 70 -1.32 -5.85 -8.26
C ILE A 70 -0.80 -7.30 -8.31
N ASN A 71 -1.67 -8.30 -8.27
CA ASN A 71 -1.30 -9.70 -8.37
C ASN A 71 -0.58 -10.03 -9.69
N LYS A 72 -1.04 -9.49 -10.80
CA LYS A 72 -0.37 -9.61 -12.11
C LYS A 72 1.03 -9.00 -12.05
N GLY A 73 1.15 -7.78 -11.47
CA GLY A 73 2.43 -7.11 -11.26
C GLY A 73 3.42 -7.92 -10.43
N ILE A 74 2.98 -8.50 -9.31
CA ILE A 74 3.81 -9.36 -8.47
C ILE A 74 4.32 -10.58 -9.24
N LYS A 75 3.47 -11.20 -10.07
CA LYS A 75 3.84 -12.39 -10.85
C LYS A 75 4.95 -12.09 -11.85
N ILE A 76 4.87 -10.98 -12.57
CA ILE A 76 5.84 -10.59 -13.61
C ILE A 76 7.07 -9.85 -13.05
N SER A 77 7.07 -9.43 -11.78
CA SER A 77 8.22 -8.82 -11.10
C SER A 77 9.41 -9.77 -11.06
N ASP A 78 10.63 -9.24 -11.14
CA ASP A 78 11.85 -10.06 -11.07
C ASP A 78 12.50 -10.02 -9.68
N ASN A 79 12.33 -8.94 -8.95
CA ASN A 79 13.12 -8.60 -7.77
C ASN A 79 12.57 -9.20 -6.46
N GLU A 80 13.42 -9.17 -5.43
CA GLU A 80 13.12 -9.77 -4.13
C GLU A 80 12.10 -8.97 -3.33
N PHE A 81 12.20 -7.64 -3.35
CA PHE A 81 11.33 -6.76 -2.57
C PHE A 81 10.22 -6.18 -3.44
N ILE A 82 9.00 -6.25 -2.96
CA ILE A 82 7.82 -5.70 -3.61
C ILE A 82 7.37 -4.45 -2.87
N SER A 83 7.23 -3.35 -3.61
CA SER A 83 6.55 -2.12 -3.22
C SER A 83 5.34 -1.93 -4.11
N ILE A 84 4.23 -1.48 -3.54
CA ILE A 84 3.03 -1.14 -4.29
C ILE A 84 2.79 0.34 -4.10
N LEU A 85 2.83 1.10 -5.21
CA LEU A 85 2.60 2.53 -5.20
C LEU A 85 1.48 2.85 -6.18
N HIS A 86 0.32 3.28 -5.66
CA HIS A 86 -0.81 3.60 -6.52
C HIS A 86 -0.51 4.84 -7.37
N SER A 87 -1.11 4.93 -8.55
CA SER A 87 -0.82 5.98 -9.54
C SER A 87 -1.13 7.41 -9.08
N ASP A 88 -1.87 7.57 -8.00
CA ASP A 88 -2.17 8.85 -7.35
C ASP A 88 -1.36 9.11 -6.08
N ASP A 89 -0.56 8.14 -5.60
CA ASP A 89 0.33 8.25 -4.46
C ASP A 89 1.78 8.53 -4.89
N PHE A 90 2.63 8.96 -3.96
CA PHE A 90 4.05 9.21 -4.24
C PHE A 90 4.92 9.04 -2.99
N TYR A 91 6.19 8.69 -3.20
CA TYR A 91 7.16 8.60 -2.11
C TYR A 91 7.37 9.98 -1.45
N ASN A 92 7.54 9.97 -0.12
CA ASN A 92 7.64 11.20 0.67
C ASN A 92 8.89 12.02 0.36
N ASP A 93 10.03 11.33 0.18
CA ASP A 93 11.34 11.92 -0.08
C ASP A 93 12.21 10.98 -0.93
N LYS A 94 13.44 11.42 -1.21
CA LYS A 94 14.39 10.68 -2.05
C LYS A 94 14.99 9.43 -1.40
N ASP A 95 14.87 9.26 -0.09
CA ASP A 95 15.57 8.21 0.65
C ASP A 95 14.64 7.08 1.11
N VAL A 96 13.39 7.03 0.61
CA VAL A 96 12.40 6.02 1.02
C VAL A 96 12.90 4.62 0.73
N LEU A 97 13.29 4.31 -0.50
CA LEU A 97 13.76 2.97 -0.87
C LEU A 97 15.06 2.61 -0.12
N GLN A 98 15.98 3.56 0.05
CA GLN A 98 17.21 3.34 0.81
C GLN A 98 16.93 3.03 2.28
N ASN A 99 15.99 3.75 2.91
CA ASN A 99 15.59 3.49 4.30
C ASN A 99 14.95 2.10 4.46
N VAL A 100 14.11 1.70 3.52
CA VAL A 100 13.47 0.37 3.54
C VAL A 100 14.51 -0.73 3.29
N PHE A 101 15.43 -0.52 2.36
CA PHE A 101 16.54 -1.45 2.09
C PHE A 101 17.39 -1.66 3.34
N ASN A 102 17.85 -0.59 3.97
CA ASN A 102 18.63 -0.65 5.21
C ASN A 102 17.87 -1.41 6.32
N ALA A 103 16.56 -1.20 6.42
CA ALA A 103 15.75 -1.89 7.41
C ALA A 103 15.65 -3.41 7.18
N PHE A 104 15.68 -3.87 5.93
CA PHE A 104 15.79 -5.30 5.61
C PHE A 104 17.20 -5.85 5.86
N GLU A 105 18.26 -5.06 5.55
CA GLU A 105 19.64 -5.45 5.76
C GLU A 105 20.00 -5.56 7.24
N GLU A 106 19.52 -4.65 8.09
CA GLU A 106 19.79 -4.68 9.54
C GLU A 106 19.23 -5.94 10.22
N ASP A 107 18.18 -6.54 9.69
CA ASP A 107 17.62 -7.78 10.21
C ASP A 107 16.98 -8.63 9.09
N TYR A 108 17.80 -9.47 8.50
CA TYR A 108 17.38 -10.40 7.44
C TYR A 108 16.25 -11.35 7.82
N SER A 109 16.00 -11.54 9.12
CA SER A 109 14.88 -12.35 9.59
C SER A 109 13.52 -11.71 9.35
N LYS A 110 13.50 -10.40 9.02
CA LYS A 110 12.27 -9.67 8.66
C LYS A 110 11.95 -9.88 7.19
N ASP A 111 10.72 -10.23 6.92
CA ASP A 111 10.21 -10.40 5.55
C ASP A 111 9.22 -9.29 5.16
N ILE A 112 8.92 -8.39 6.10
CA ILE A 112 8.03 -7.23 5.96
C ILE A 112 8.69 -6.02 6.60
N VAL A 113 8.69 -4.87 5.87
CA VAL A 113 9.03 -3.55 6.39
C VAL A 113 7.88 -2.61 6.08
N TYR A 114 7.51 -1.75 7.03
CA TYR A 114 6.48 -0.73 6.81
C TYR A 114 6.78 0.53 7.62
N GLY A 115 6.18 1.64 7.21
CA GLY A 115 6.36 2.93 7.87
C GLY A 115 5.08 3.76 7.87
N ASP A 116 5.26 5.05 8.15
CA ASP A 116 4.17 6.02 8.23
C ASP A 116 3.69 6.45 6.85
N LEU A 117 2.47 6.99 6.81
CA LEU A 117 1.84 7.58 5.64
C LEU A 117 1.22 8.93 6.02
N ILE A 118 1.33 9.91 5.12
CA ILE A 118 0.65 11.19 5.24
C ILE A 118 -0.42 11.30 4.16
N TYR A 119 -1.63 11.71 4.54
CA TYR A 119 -2.63 12.14 3.59
C TYR A 119 -2.43 13.63 3.28
N VAL A 120 -2.41 13.97 1.99
CA VAL A 120 -2.28 15.35 1.49
C VAL A 120 -3.53 15.77 0.72
N LYS A 121 -3.79 17.08 0.64
CA LYS A 121 -4.89 17.60 -0.19
C LYS A 121 -4.65 17.27 -1.66
N LYS A 122 -5.72 16.93 -2.38
CA LYS A 122 -5.64 16.62 -3.81
C LYS A 122 -5.15 17.83 -4.61
N GLU A 123 -5.66 19.01 -4.29
CA GLU A 123 -5.37 20.27 -4.98
C GLU A 123 -4.03 20.90 -4.54
N ASN A 124 -3.54 20.55 -3.34
CA ASN A 124 -2.28 21.05 -2.79
C ASN A 124 -1.56 19.95 -2.01
N ILE A 125 -0.69 19.23 -2.69
CA ILE A 125 0.07 18.10 -2.13
C ILE A 125 1.08 18.49 -1.03
N ASN A 126 1.32 19.78 -0.82
CA ASN A 126 2.13 20.29 0.30
C ASN A 126 1.31 20.51 1.58
N SER A 127 -0.03 20.39 1.48
CA SER A 127 -0.93 20.56 2.62
C SER A 127 -1.29 19.20 3.20
N ASN A 128 -0.75 18.90 4.39
CA ASN A 128 -1.04 17.67 5.11
C ASN A 128 -2.45 17.74 5.72
N VAL A 129 -3.18 16.62 5.62
CA VAL A 129 -4.56 16.48 6.14
C VAL A 129 -4.59 15.56 7.35
N ARG A 130 -3.81 14.48 7.30
CA ARG A 130 -3.85 13.43 8.31
C ARG A 130 -2.55 12.63 8.32
N TYR A 131 -2.04 12.33 9.51
CA TYR A 131 -0.87 11.49 9.71
C TYR A 131 -1.30 10.09 10.15
N TRP A 132 -0.88 9.06 9.42
CA TRP A 132 -1.10 7.68 9.81
C TRP A 132 0.21 7.05 10.27
N ARG A 133 0.37 6.98 11.59
CA ARG A 133 1.51 6.37 12.28
C ARG A 133 1.05 5.05 12.91
N PRO A 134 1.26 3.91 12.25
CA PRO A 134 0.77 2.62 12.74
C PRO A 134 1.52 2.15 14.00
N GLY A 135 2.79 2.54 14.16
CA GLY A 135 3.64 2.00 15.21
C GLY A 135 4.01 0.52 14.97
N PRO A 136 4.77 -0.09 15.89
CA PRO A 136 5.14 -1.50 15.81
C PRO A 136 3.92 -2.44 15.88
N PHE A 137 3.99 -3.55 15.17
CA PHE A 137 2.97 -4.59 15.23
C PHE A 137 2.93 -5.23 16.61
N ILE A 138 1.72 -5.33 17.17
CA ILE A 138 1.43 -6.04 18.41
C ILE A 138 0.42 -7.13 18.08
N LYS A 139 0.66 -8.35 18.55
CA LYS A 139 -0.24 -9.50 18.36
C LYS A 139 -1.67 -9.15 18.79
N ASN A 140 -2.65 -9.57 18.00
CA ASN A 140 -4.08 -9.26 18.16
C ASN A 140 -4.49 -7.80 17.87
N SER A 141 -3.59 -6.93 17.38
CA SER A 141 -3.93 -5.54 17.07
C SER A 141 -4.91 -5.40 15.91
N PHE A 142 -4.89 -6.32 14.94
CA PHE A 142 -5.87 -6.34 13.84
C PHE A 142 -7.32 -6.41 14.34
N PHE A 143 -7.59 -7.13 15.44
CA PHE A 143 -8.92 -7.21 16.04
C PHE A 143 -9.37 -5.89 16.70
N LYS A 144 -8.43 -4.96 16.89
CA LYS A 144 -8.67 -3.59 17.36
C LYS A 144 -8.72 -2.58 16.21
N GLY A 145 -8.81 -3.05 14.96
CA GLY A 145 -8.86 -2.20 13.77
C GLY A 145 -7.53 -1.63 13.32
N TRP A 146 -6.42 -2.04 13.94
CA TRP A 146 -5.07 -1.66 13.54
C TRP A 146 -4.62 -2.44 12.31
N HIS A 147 -3.95 -1.77 11.42
CA HIS A 147 -3.14 -2.35 10.33
C HIS A 147 -2.15 -1.29 9.81
N PRO A 148 -1.03 -1.67 9.20
CA PRO A 148 -0.15 -0.70 8.56
C PRO A 148 -0.81 -0.11 7.31
N PRO A 149 -0.39 1.09 6.87
CA PRO A 149 -0.85 1.64 5.59
C PRO A 149 -0.32 0.80 4.43
N HIS A 150 -1.21 0.40 3.52
CA HIS A 150 -0.85 -0.48 2.40
C HIS A 150 0.23 0.11 1.47
N PRO A 151 0.20 1.41 1.05
CA PRO A 151 1.23 1.96 0.17
C PRO A 151 2.62 2.03 0.81
N SER A 152 2.73 2.02 2.15
CA SER A 152 3.99 2.01 2.88
C SER A 152 4.41 0.62 3.37
N PHE A 153 3.84 -0.45 2.81
CA PHE A 153 4.05 -1.83 3.21
C PHE A 153 4.89 -2.57 2.16
N PHE A 154 6.14 -2.86 2.50
CA PHE A 154 7.13 -3.53 1.66
C PHE A 154 7.28 -4.99 2.07
N VAL A 155 7.30 -5.90 1.09
CA VAL A 155 7.20 -7.34 1.34
C VAL A 155 8.22 -8.10 0.50
N LYS A 156 8.89 -9.11 1.07
CA LYS A 156 9.68 -10.05 0.26
C LYS A 156 8.77 -10.89 -0.62
N LYS A 157 9.04 -10.92 -1.91
CA LYS A 157 8.24 -11.60 -2.96
C LYS A 157 7.95 -13.07 -2.64
N LYS A 158 8.88 -13.77 -1.97
CA LYS A 158 8.72 -15.17 -1.57
C LYS A 158 7.44 -15.44 -0.76
N LEU A 159 6.95 -14.42 0.00
CA LEU A 159 5.75 -14.57 0.84
C LEU A 159 4.49 -14.79 0.01
N PHE A 160 4.37 -14.14 -1.16
CA PHE A 160 3.22 -14.31 -2.05
C PHE A 160 3.11 -15.74 -2.57
N LYS A 161 4.24 -16.37 -2.91
CA LYS A 161 4.26 -17.78 -3.33
C LYS A 161 3.92 -18.72 -2.17
N LYS A 162 4.40 -18.41 -0.97
CA LYS A 162 4.27 -19.30 0.20
C LYS A 162 2.91 -19.18 0.89
N PHE A 163 2.39 -17.97 1.02
CA PHE A 163 1.20 -17.67 1.83
C PHE A 163 0.02 -17.11 1.02
N GLY A 164 0.17 -17.02 -0.31
CA GLY A 164 -0.87 -16.59 -1.23
C GLY A 164 -0.86 -15.09 -1.53
N TYR A 165 -1.43 -14.76 -2.68
CA TYR A 165 -1.58 -13.42 -3.22
C TYR A 165 -2.77 -12.68 -2.58
N TYR A 166 -3.07 -11.45 -3.05
CA TYR A 166 -4.29 -10.74 -2.67
C TYR A 166 -5.52 -11.51 -3.15
N ASP A 167 -6.50 -11.70 -2.29
CA ASP A 167 -7.82 -12.19 -2.70
C ASP A 167 -8.67 -11.02 -3.20
N TYR A 168 -8.57 -10.71 -4.49
CA TYR A 168 -9.29 -9.59 -5.10
C TYR A 168 -10.83 -9.72 -5.03
N LYS A 169 -11.37 -10.92 -4.78
CA LYS A 169 -12.81 -11.17 -4.61
C LYS A 169 -13.36 -10.57 -3.32
N ILE A 170 -12.51 -10.31 -2.34
CA ILE A 170 -12.89 -9.62 -1.09
C ILE A 170 -13.22 -8.14 -1.36
N GLY A 171 -12.70 -7.56 -2.44
CA GLY A 171 -12.85 -6.14 -2.76
C GLY A 171 -11.85 -5.27 -2.01
N ASN A 172 -12.28 -4.06 -1.56
CA ASN A 172 -11.38 -3.02 -1.06
C ASN A 172 -10.66 -3.33 0.26
N SER A 173 -10.86 -4.50 0.86
CA SER A 173 -10.19 -4.91 2.10
C SER A 173 -9.20 -6.08 1.89
N ALA A 174 -8.85 -6.37 0.64
CA ALA A 174 -7.91 -7.43 0.33
C ALA A 174 -6.49 -7.14 0.84
N ASP A 175 -6.13 -5.87 0.97
CA ASP A 175 -4.90 -5.40 1.62
C ASP A 175 -4.86 -5.77 3.11
N VAL A 176 -5.92 -5.45 3.85
CA VAL A 176 -6.02 -5.76 5.28
C VAL A 176 -6.04 -7.28 5.50
N GLU A 177 -6.74 -8.03 4.64
CA GLU A 177 -6.74 -9.49 4.69
C GLU A 177 -5.33 -10.07 4.53
N LEU A 178 -4.60 -9.62 3.51
CA LEU A 178 -3.25 -10.10 3.24
C LEU A 178 -2.31 -9.79 4.42
N MET A 179 -2.32 -8.56 4.94
CA MET A 179 -1.50 -8.16 6.08
C MET A 179 -1.85 -8.99 7.34
N TYR A 180 -3.15 -9.19 7.60
CA TYR A 180 -3.63 -10.03 8.71
C TYR A 180 -3.15 -11.48 8.54
N ARG A 181 -3.30 -12.05 7.35
CA ARG A 181 -2.87 -13.41 7.04
C ARG A 181 -1.35 -13.59 7.21
N TYR A 182 -0.56 -12.61 6.78
CA TYR A 182 0.88 -12.67 6.92
C TYR A 182 1.33 -12.44 8.35
N MET A 183 0.94 -11.33 8.96
CA MET A 183 1.47 -10.89 10.25
C MET A 183 0.83 -11.59 11.44
N GLU A 184 -0.51 -11.77 11.43
CA GLU A 184 -1.25 -12.32 12.56
C GLU A 184 -1.36 -13.84 12.52
N ILE A 185 -1.71 -14.42 11.35
CA ILE A 185 -1.95 -15.87 11.21
C ILE A 185 -0.61 -16.62 11.05
N ASN A 186 0.23 -16.17 10.12
CA ASN A 186 1.48 -16.84 9.80
C ASN A 186 2.68 -16.33 10.61
N ASN A 187 2.47 -15.37 11.53
CA ASN A 187 3.49 -14.79 12.40
C ASN A 187 4.75 -14.31 11.65
N ILE A 188 4.58 -13.78 10.44
CA ILE A 188 5.69 -13.26 9.65
C ILE A 188 6.28 -12.06 10.37
N LYS A 189 7.60 -12.09 10.57
CA LYS A 189 8.32 -11.04 11.27
C LYS A 189 8.33 -9.76 10.44
N SER A 190 7.97 -8.66 11.07
CA SER A 190 7.95 -7.34 10.45
C SER A 190 8.79 -6.33 11.21
N LYS A 191 9.26 -5.30 10.51
CA LYS A 191 9.93 -4.14 11.09
C LYS A 191 9.15 -2.87 10.76
N TYR A 192 8.79 -2.12 11.77
CA TYR A 192 8.28 -0.77 11.64
C TYR A 192 9.45 0.21 11.62
N ILE A 193 9.47 1.11 10.66
CA ILE A 193 10.40 2.25 10.63
C ILE A 193 9.59 3.53 10.89
N ASN A 194 10.02 4.30 11.90
CA ASN A 194 9.36 5.56 12.28
C ASN A 194 9.74 6.68 11.29
N LYS A 195 9.35 6.50 10.04
CA LYS A 195 9.55 7.46 8.95
C LYS A 195 8.32 7.48 8.06
N THR A 196 7.96 8.66 7.57
CA THR A 196 6.94 8.77 6.52
C THR A 196 7.53 8.26 5.21
N LEU A 197 6.92 7.23 4.64
CA LEU A 197 7.38 6.63 3.39
C LEU A 197 6.56 7.13 2.19
N VAL A 198 5.25 7.32 2.38
CA VAL A 198 4.34 7.65 1.27
C VAL A 198 3.45 8.82 1.62
N LYS A 199 3.21 9.67 0.64
CA LYS A 199 2.14 10.68 0.64
C LYS A 199 1.01 10.20 -0.25
N MET A 200 -0.19 10.13 0.32
CA MET A 200 -1.41 9.68 -0.34
C MET A 200 -2.38 10.83 -0.51
N ARG A 201 -2.97 11.00 -1.72
CA ARG A 201 -3.98 12.03 -1.92
C ARG A 201 -5.28 11.68 -1.20
N TYR A 202 -5.82 12.64 -0.43
CA TYR A 202 -7.07 12.47 0.28
C TYR A 202 -8.26 12.46 -0.70
N GLY A 203 -9.23 11.57 -0.48
CA GLY A 203 -10.44 11.50 -1.30
C GLY A 203 -10.44 10.43 -2.40
N GLY A 204 -9.50 9.49 -2.35
CA GLY A 204 -9.50 8.30 -3.23
C GLY A 204 -10.73 7.40 -3.07
N ALA A 205 -10.82 6.35 -3.89
CA ALA A 205 -12.00 5.46 -4.03
C ALA A 205 -12.58 4.93 -2.71
N SER A 206 -11.73 4.65 -1.72
CA SER A 206 -12.12 4.08 -0.43
C SER A 206 -12.76 5.08 0.54
N ASN A 207 -12.63 6.39 0.31
CA ASN A 207 -13.09 7.44 1.24
C ASN A 207 -14.16 8.38 0.63
N LYS A 208 -14.77 8.00 -0.50
CA LYS A 208 -15.71 8.86 -1.24
C LYS A 208 -17.04 9.11 -0.51
N SER A 209 -17.51 8.18 0.33
CA SER A 209 -18.80 8.33 1.03
C SER A 209 -18.83 7.55 2.34
N PHE A 210 -19.76 7.94 3.25
CA PHE A 210 -20.01 7.20 4.48
C PHE A 210 -20.39 5.75 4.22
N LEU A 211 -21.20 5.47 3.20
CA LEU A 211 -21.58 4.11 2.80
C LEU A 211 -20.39 3.28 2.34
N SER A 212 -19.44 3.87 1.61
CA SER A 212 -18.22 3.16 1.19
C SER A 212 -17.35 2.77 2.39
N ILE A 213 -17.24 3.65 3.39
CA ILE A 213 -16.51 3.38 4.64
C ILE A 213 -17.20 2.26 5.44
N CYS A 214 -18.53 2.27 5.56
CA CYS A 214 -19.27 1.21 6.24
C CYS A 214 -19.09 -0.14 5.53
N LYS A 215 -19.23 -0.17 4.20
CA LYS A 215 -19.03 -1.38 3.39
C LYS A 215 -17.63 -1.96 3.57
N GLN A 216 -16.60 -1.10 3.53
CA GLN A 216 -15.22 -1.50 3.75
C GLN A 216 -15.03 -2.10 5.16
N ASN A 217 -15.56 -1.46 6.20
CA ASN A 217 -15.45 -1.99 7.57
C ASN A 217 -16.11 -3.37 7.70
N ILE A 218 -17.27 -3.59 7.08
CA ILE A 218 -17.92 -4.91 7.07
C ILE A 218 -17.04 -5.95 6.36
N GLN A 219 -16.42 -5.59 5.24
CA GLN A 219 -15.49 -6.47 4.55
C GLN A 219 -14.29 -6.82 5.44
N VAL A 220 -13.68 -5.84 6.13
CA VAL A 220 -12.60 -6.06 7.10
C VAL A 220 -13.04 -7.02 8.20
N LEU A 221 -14.19 -6.79 8.84
CA LEU A 221 -14.72 -7.67 9.90
C LEU A 221 -14.91 -9.12 9.42
N ARG A 222 -15.36 -9.29 8.16
CA ARG A 222 -15.48 -10.62 7.55
C ARG A 222 -14.13 -11.27 7.31
N SER A 223 -13.17 -10.54 6.78
CA SER A 223 -11.80 -11.02 6.53
C SER A 223 -11.10 -11.45 7.82
N LEU A 224 -11.31 -10.70 8.91
CA LEU A 224 -10.79 -11.04 10.24
C LEU A 224 -11.59 -12.15 10.94
N LYS A 225 -12.68 -12.64 10.35
CA LYS A 225 -13.59 -13.65 10.93
C LYS A 225 -14.21 -13.25 12.27
N ILE A 226 -14.33 -11.95 12.56
CA ILE A 226 -14.90 -11.43 13.82
C ILE A 226 -16.33 -10.92 13.68
N HIS A 227 -16.88 -10.91 12.46
CA HIS A 227 -18.23 -10.41 12.14
C HIS A 227 -19.38 -11.13 12.89
N LYS A 228 -19.14 -12.30 13.45
CA LYS A 228 -20.12 -13.08 14.25
C LYS A 228 -20.02 -12.81 15.76
N ASN A 229 -19.03 -12.03 16.22
CA ASN A 229 -18.81 -11.77 17.63
C ASN A 229 -19.09 -10.32 17.98
N PHE A 230 -20.25 -10.06 18.58
CA PHE A 230 -20.74 -8.72 18.93
C PHE A 230 -19.74 -7.89 19.74
N PHE A 231 -19.13 -8.48 20.78
CA PHE A 231 -18.15 -7.78 21.62
C PHE A 231 -16.89 -7.41 20.85
N LYS A 232 -16.38 -8.30 19.98
CA LYS A 232 -15.22 -8.00 19.13
C LYS A 232 -15.52 -6.90 18.12
N ILE A 233 -16.74 -6.84 17.60
CA ILE A 233 -17.17 -5.77 16.68
C ILE A 233 -17.15 -4.42 17.42
N ILE A 234 -17.72 -4.33 18.62
CA ILE A 234 -17.72 -3.10 19.42
C ILE A 234 -16.28 -2.64 19.69
N ILE A 235 -15.44 -3.54 20.19
CA ILE A 235 -14.03 -3.26 20.46
C ILE A 235 -13.32 -2.72 19.20
N PHE A 236 -13.49 -3.39 18.06
CA PHE A 236 -12.94 -2.97 16.78
C PHE A 236 -13.31 -1.52 16.43
N PHE A 237 -14.59 -1.16 16.53
CA PHE A 237 -15.04 0.19 16.18
C PHE A 237 -14.56 1.25 17.18
N ILE A 238 -14.56 0.97 18.48
CA ILE A 238 -14.07 1.91 19.51
C ILE A 238 -12.59 2.23 19.25
N TYR A 239 -11.74 1.23 19.14
CA TYR A 239 -10.31 1.43 18.94
C TYR A 239 -10.03 2.11 17.60
N LYS A 240 -10.68 1.66 16.52
CA LYS A 240 -10.53 2.27 15.19
C LYS A 240 -10.93 3.74 15.16
N PHE A 241 -11.98 4.11 15.89
CA PHE A 241 -12.43 5.50 16.01
C PHE A 241 -11.40 6.34 16.77
N VAL A 242 -10.93 5.87 17.92
CA VAL A 242 -9.92 6.56 18.73
C VAL A 242 -8.62 6.75 17.94
N ASP A 243 -8.14 5.70 17.27
CA ASP A 243 -6.92 5.79 16.47
C ASP A 243 -7.07 6.73 15.28
N ARG A 244 -8.25 6.78 14.68
CA ARG A 244 -8.53 7.72 13.60
C ARG A 244 -8.55 9.18 14.08
N LEU A 245 -9.10 9.46 15.26
CA LEU A 245 -9.05 10.79 15.84
C LEU A 245 -7.63 11.27 16.11
N LYS A 246 -6.77 10.41 16.67
CA LYS A 246 -5.36 10.73 16.92
C LYS A 246 -4.62 11.16 15.65
N GLN A 247 -4.96 10.59 14.49
CA GLN A 247 -4.32 10.89 13.21
C GLN A 247 -4.60 12.31 12.68
N PHE A 248 -5.62 13.00 13.21
CA PHE A 248 -5.95 14.39 12.87
C PHE A 248 -5.40 15.41 13.90
N VAL A 249 -5.07 14.97 15.10
CA VAL A 249 -4.62 15.84 16.22
C VAL A 249 -3.11 16.08 16.20
N ILE A 250 -2.33 15.19 15.56
CA ILE A 250 -0.87 15.29 15.50
C ILE A 250 -0.52 16.03 14.21
N THR A 251 -0.66 17.35 14.24
CA THR A 251 -0.09 18.32 13.28
C THR A 251 1.17 18.94 13.85
#